data_6af872b7cb55104770eec0af1c4cb775
#
_entry.id   6af872b7cb55104770eec0af1c4cb775
#
_cell.length_a   1.000
_cell.length_b   1.000
_cell.length_c   1.000
_cell.angle_alpha   90.00
_cell.angle_beta   90.00
_cell.angle_gamma   90.00
#
_symmetry.space_group_name_H-M   'P 1'
#
loop_
_entity.id
_entity.type
_entity.pdbx_description
1 polymer ?
#
loop_
_entity_poly.entity_id
_entity_poly.type
_entity_poly.pdbx_seq_one_letter_code
_entity_poly.pdbx_strand_id
1 'polypeptide(L)' 'MNKPLSPADPATLAYTDAEITGLLRELHQRGQGLGLLWGSARTNGTVNGHILVNFGNAPVSTLLNLLDLVRRTEGSTEA' A
#
# COMPACT_ATOMS: atom_id res chain seq x y z
N MET A 1 12.28 13.63 7.19
CA MET A 1 11.00 13.11 6.73
C MET A 1 11.08 12.69 5.27
N ASN A 2 10.62 11.51 4.97
CA ASN A 2 10.72 10.99 3.61
C ASN A 2 9.56 11.46 2.74
N LYS A 3 9.89 11.84 1.52
CA LYS A 3 8.84 12.14 0.53
C LYS A 3 8.22 10.83 0.05
N PRO A 4 6.93 10.83 -0.25
CA PRO A 4 6.30 9.65 -0.86
C PRO A 4 6.98 9.31 -2.19
N LEU A 5 7.05 8.00 -2.48
CA LEU A 5 7.59 7.55 -3.76
C LEU A 5 6.59 7.87 -4.88
N SER A 6 7.11 8.28 -6.02
CA SER A 6 6.27 8.43 -7.21
C SER A 6 6.18 7.09 -7.94
N PRO A 7 5.14 6.90 -8.78
CA PRO A 7 5.01 5.64 -9.54
C PRO A 7 6.19 5.35 -10.46
N ALA A 8 6.88 6.38 -10.94
CA ALA A 8 8.01 6.23 -11.87
C ALA A 8 9.36 6.27 -11.17
N ASP A 9 9.39 6.25 -9.84
CA ASP A 9 10.64 6.30 -9.09
C ASP A 9 11.52 5.10 -9.44
N PRO A 10 12.79 5.32 -9.83
CA PRO A 10 13.68 4.20 -10.19
C PRO A 10 13.86 3.16 -9.09
N ALA A 11 13.68 3.55 -7.83
CA ALA A 11 13.79 2.62 -6.71
C ALA A 11 12.77 1.49 -6.81
N THR A 12 11.62 1.72 -7.46
CA THR A 12 10.59 0.70 -7.59
C THR A 12 10.93 -0.35 -8.65
N LEU A 13 11.95 -0.12 -9.49
CA LEU A 13 12.40 -1.11 -10.47
C LEU A 13 13.22 -2.25 -9.85
N ALA A 14 13.68 -2.07 -8.62
CA ALA A 14 14.54 -3.04 -7.96
C ALA A 14 13.78 -4.23 -7.35
N TYR A 15 12.45 -4.15 -7.29
CA TYR A 15 11.65 -5.18 -6.63
C TYR A 15 11.31 -6.32 -7.57
N THR A 16 11.27 -7.54 -7.02
CA THR A 16 10.76 -8.73 -7.70
C THR A 16 9.32 -8.98 -7.27
N ASP A 17 8.60 -9.81 -8.04
CA ASP A 17 7.24 -10.21 -7.67
C ASP A 17 7.21 -10.86 -6.28
N ALA A 18 8.21 -11.70 -5.98
CA ALA A 18 8.28 -12.37 -4.69
C ALA A 18 8.44 -11.38 -3.54
N GLU A 19 9.28 -10.37 -3.74
CA GLU A 19 9.47 -9.32 -2.72
C GLU A 19 8.19 -8.52 -2.50
N ILE A 20 7.51 -8.13 -3.58
CA ILE A 20 6.26 -7.40 -3.47
C ILE A 20 5.19 -8.25 -2.77
N THR A 21 5.10 -9.54 -3.11
CA THR A 21 4.16 -10.44 -2.44
C THR A 21 4.42 -10.50 -0.95
N GLY A 22 5.69 -10.53 -0.54
CA GLY A 22 6.05 -10.49 0.88
C GLY A 22 5.64 -9.20 1.56
N LEU A 23 5.82 -8.07 0.88
CA LEU A 23 5.42 -6.77 1.40
C LEU A 23 3.89 -6.66 1.53
N LEU A 24 3.15 -7.21 0.58
CA LEU A 24 1.69 -7.23 0.66
C LEU A 24 1.22 -8.06 1.85
N ARG A 25 1.89 -9.17 2.12
CA ARG A 25 1.58 -10.01 3.28
C ARG A 25 1.86 -9.25 4.58
N GLU A 26 2.98 -8.56 4.65
CA GLU A 26 3.31 -7.72 5.81
C GLU A 26 2.27 -6.62 6.01
N LEU A 27 1.91 -5.93 4.93
CA LEU A 27 0.90 -4.88 4.98
C LEU A 27 -0.44 -5.40 5.49
N HIS A 28 -0.83 -6.60 5.01
CA HIS A 28 -2.07 -7.22 5.47
C HIS A 28 -2.01 -7.52 6.97
N GLN A 29 -0.91 -8.10 7.44
CA GLN A 29 -0.76 -8.45 8.85
C GLN A 29 -0.77 -7.21 9.76
N ARG A 30 0.01 -6.20 9.39
CA ARG A 30 0.09 -4.97 10.17
C ARG A 30 -1.19 -4.15 10.09
N GLY A 31 -1.84 -4.16 8.92
CA GLY A 31 -3.05 -3.38 8.69
C GLY A 31 -4.26 -3.91 9.44
N GLN A 32 -4.29 -5.19 9.80
CA GLN A 32 -5.44 -5.76 10.51
C GLN A 32 -5.73 -5.02 11.82
N GLY A 33 -4.69 -4.66 12.55
CA GLY A 33 -4.85 -3.91 13.80
C GLY A 33 -5.39 -2.51 13.61
N LEU A 34 -5.32 -2.00 12.39
CA LEU A 34 -5.83 -0.68 12.01
C LEU A 34 -7.15 -0.76 11.25
N GLY A 35 -7.71 -1.96 11.12
CA GLY A 35 -8.95 -2.14 10.38
C GLY A 35 -8.80 -2.09 8.87
N LEU A 36 -7.61 -2.37 8.35
CA LEU A 36 -7.33 -2.37 6.91
C LEU A 36 -7.31 -3.80 6.41
N LEU A 37 -8.40 -4.22 5.75
CA LEU A 37 -8.59 -5.60 5.31
C LEU A 37 -8.71 -5.64 3.78
N TRP A 38 -7.73 -6.28 3.12
CA TRP A 38 -7.73 -6.48 1.67
C TRP A 38 -6.97 -7.77 1.32
N GLY A 39 -7.51 -8.89 1.76
CA GLY A 39 -6.83 -10.19 1.72
C GLY A 39 -6.50 -10.74 0.34
N SER A 40 -7.01 -10.14 -0.75
CA SER A 40 -6.75 -10.62 -2.10
C SER A 40 -5.74 -9.76 -2.87
N ALA A 41 -4.96 -8.94 -2.20
CA ALA A 41 -3.94 -8.13 -2.85
C ALA A 41 -2.86 -9.02 -3.49
N ARG A 42 -2.44 -8.66 -4.70
CA ARG A 42 -1.45 -9.43 -5.47
C ARG A 42 -0.79 -8.54 -6.51
N THR A 43 0.34 -9.02 -7.03
CA THR A 43 0.96 -8.37 -8.18
C THR A 43 0.09 -8.59 -9.43
N ASN A 44 0.12 -7.62 -10.35
CA ASN A 44 -0.72 -7.66 -11.53
C ASN A 44 0.01 -7.03 -12.73
N GLY A 45 1.09 -7.69 -13.18
CA GLY A 45 1.83 -7.24 -14.33
C GLY A 45 2.73 -6.05 -14.05
N THR A 46 3.20 -5.42 -15.12
CA THR A 46 4.12 -4.29 -15.04
C THR A 46 3.74 -3.19 -16.02
N VAL A 47 4.17 -1.98 -15.73
CA VAL A 47 4.13 -0.84 -16.66
C VAL A 47 5.52 -0.21 -16.66
N ASN A 48 6.17 -0.17 -17.83
CA ASN A 48 7.52 0.36 -17.98
C ASN A 48 8.51 -0.27 -17.00
N GLY A 49 8.34 -1.58 -16.73
CA GLY A 49 9.20 -2.31 -15.80
C GLY A 49 8.82 -2.18 -14.33
N HIS A 50 7.88 -1.30 -14.01
CA HIS A 50 7.41 -1.14 -12.64
C HIS A 50 6.27 -2.11 -12.36
N ILE A 51 6.39 -2.88 -11.27
CA ILE A 51 5.37 -3.86 -10.90
C ILE A 51 4.10 -3.14 -10.46
N LEU A 52 2.96 -3.60 -10.98
CA LEU A 52 1.65 -3.12 -10.54
C LEU A 52 1.11 -4.03 -9.45
N VAL A 53 0.40 -3.44 -8.52
CA VAL A 53 -0.28 -4.16 -7.44
C VAL A 53 -1.78 -3.98 -7.60
N ASN A 54 -2.52 -5.09 -7.51
CA ASN A 54 -3.97 -5.07 -7.43
C ASN A 54 -4.34 -5.36 -5.98
N PHE A 55 -4.93 -4.38 -5.29
CA PHE A 55 -5.31 -4.55 -3.89
C PHE A 55 -6.58 -5.38 -3.71
N GLY A 56 -7.29 -5.66 -4.80
CA GLY A 56 -8.51 -6.45 -4.75
C GLY A 56 -9.68 -5.67 -4.17
N ASN A 57 -10.78 -6.38 -3.92
CA ASN A 57 -11.95 -5.79 -3.29
C ASN A 57 -11.73 -5.71 -1.79
N ALA A 58 -12.06 -4.57 -1.21
CA ALA A 58 -11.97 -4.35 0.21
C ALA A 58 -13.35 -3.95 0.76
N PRO A 59 -13.65 -4.28 2.01
CA PRO A 59 -14.90 -3.81 2.63
C PRO A 59 -14.87 -2.30 2.81
N VAL A 60 -16.05 -1.69 2.87
CA VAL A 60 -16.16 -0.23 3.07
C VAL A 60 -15.43 0.20 4.33
N SER A 61 -15.40 -0.63 5.36
CA SER A 61 -14.69 -0.32 6.59
C SER A 61 -13.21 -0.04 6.36
N THR A 62 -12.58 -0.74 5.40
CA THR A 62 -11.19 -0.49 5.05
C THR A 62 -11.01 0.92 4.50
N LEU A 63 -11.90 1.34 3.60
CA LEU A 63 -11.86 2.70 3.06
C LEU A 63 -11.95 3.74 4.17
N LEU A 64 -12.91 3.58 5.07
CA LEU A 64 -13.13 4.54 6.14
C LEU A 64 -11.96 4.58 7.12
N ASN A 65 -11.41 3.43 7.47
CA ASN A 65 -10.27 3.35 8.37
C ASN A 65 -9.01 3.93 7.73
N LEU A 66 -8.80 3.67 6.44
CA LEU A 66 -7.66 4.22 5.73
C LEU A 66 -7.75 5.74 5.64
N LEU A 67 -8.94 6.27 5.33
CA LEU A 67 -9.14 7.71 5.27
C LEU A 67 -8.89 8.37 6.62
N ASP A 68 -9.36 7.75 7.70
CA ASP A 68 -9.12 8.24 9.06
C ASP A 68 -7.62 8.30 9.36
N LEU A 69 -6.89 7.26 8.97
CA LEU A 69 -5.44 7.21 9.17
C LEU A 69 -4.73 8.35 8.43
N VAL A 70 -5.13 8.58 7.17
CA VAL A 70 -4.55 9.66 6.37
C VAL A 70 -4.83 11.02 7.02
N ARG A 71 -6.04 11.24 7.49
CA ARG A 71 -6.41 12.49 8.16
C ARG A 71 -5.62 12.73 9.42
N ARG A 72 -5.37 11.69 10.21
CA ARG A 72 -4.55 11.80 11.42
C ARG A 72 -3.12 12.17 11.08
N THR A 73 -2.58 11.57 10.02
CA THR A 73 -1.21 11.85 9.59
C THR A 73 -1.07 13.30 9.13
N GLU A 74 -2.05 13.81 8.38
CA GLU A 74 -2.08 15.20 7.96
C GLU A 74 -2.19 16.15 9.14
N GLY A 75 -3.07 15.83 10.09
CA GLY A 75 -3.22 16.64 11.30
C GLY A 75 -1.93 16.71 12.11
N SER A 76 -1.17 15.61 12.16
CA SER A 76 0.10 15.57 12.87
C SER A 76 1.14 16.51 12.29
N THR A 77 1.11 16.71 10.98
CA THR A 77 2.09 17.55 10.30
C THR A 77 1.80 19.04 10.46
N GLU A 78 0.60 19.39 10.85
CA GLU A 78 0.21 20.78 11.02
C GLU A 78 0.50 21.34 12.41
N ALA A 79 0.84 20.49 13.32
CA ALA A 79 1.08 20.86 14.72
C ALA A 79 2.39 21.71 14.96
#